data_f49eeebee19feb5015f63deca39579ac
#
_entry.id   f49eeebee19feb5015f63deca39579ac
#
_cell.length_a   1.000
_cell.length_b   1.000
_cell.length_c   1.000
_cell.angle_alpha   90.00
_cell.angle_beta   90.00
_cell.angle_gamma   90.00
#
_symmetry.space_group_name_H-M   'P 1'
#
loop_
_entity.id
_entity.type
_entity.pdbx_description
1 polymer ?
#
loop_
_entity_poly.entity_id
_entity_poly.type
_entity_poly.pdbx_seq_one_letter_code
_entity_poly.pdbx_strand_id
1 'polypeptide(L)'
;GFGYLRINAYVLKSQQPVLVDTGMGIEADEFMSALESIIDPGEIRWIWITHDDADHIGNLEAVLERAPEAKIITNIIGVARMATAWPVHLDMVHLVNPGGTLDVGDRTLHAVRPPLFDSPATMGLYDPKSDVFFSSDCFGAFIPEPVPSAQDVASDVLIEGFGMFNKGNHPWVHLVDQNKLGGALNV
;
A
#
# COMPACT_ATOMS: atom_id res chain seq x y z
N GLY A 1 -19.02 1.54 -17.93
CA GLY A 1 -18.32 1.19 -16.69
C GLY A 1 -17.35 2.30 -16.30
N PHE A 2 -16.88 2.29 -15.05
CA PHE A 2 -15.93 3.30 -14.55
C PHE A 2 -14.48 3.04 -15.02
N GLY A 3 -14.22 1.97 -15.76
CA GLY A 3 -12.88 1.54 -16.16
C GLY A 3 -12.27 0.53 -15.17
N TYR A 4 -10.94 0.42 -15.21
CA TYR A 4 -10.15 -0.44 -14.33
C TYR A 4 -9.44 0.40 -13.27
N LEU A 5 -9.45 -0.08 -12.04
CA LEU A 5 -8.58 0.39 -10.96
C LEU A 5 -7.54 -0.71 -10.68
N ARG A 6 -6.27 -0.36 -10.75
CA ARG A 6 -5.19 -1.33 -10.48
C ARG A 6 -4.95 -1.43 -8.98
N ILE A 7 -5.01 -2.65 -8.48
CA ILE A 7 -4.59 -2.99 -7.12
C ILE A 7 -3.24 -3.68 -7.23
N ASN A 8 -2.24 -3.19 -6.50
CA ASN A 8 -0.88 -3.69 -6.60
C ASN A 8 -0.35 -4.10 -5.22
N ALA A 9 0.43 -5.19 -5.21
CA ALA A 9 1.31 -5.53 -4.12
C ALA A 9 2.75 -5.62 -4.63
N TYR A 10 3.74 -5.38 -3.77
CA TYR A 10 5.14 -5.30 -4.20
C TYR A 10 6.05 -6.06 -3.26
N VAL A 11 7.11 -6.67 -3.79
CA VAL A 11 8.17 -7.29 -3.00
C VAL A 11 9.45 -6.46 -3.12
N LEU A 12 9.91 -5.91 -1.99
CA LEU A 12 11.25 -5.34 -1.89
C LEU A 12 12.22 -6.46 -1.47
N LYS A 13 13.09 -6.85 -2.42
CA LYS A 13 14.14 -7.84 -2.18
C LYS A 13 15.31 -7.20 -1.43
N SER A 14 15.08 -6.82 -0.19
CA SER A 14 16.09 -6.33 0.75
C SER A 14 16.74 -7.49 1.51
N GLN A 15 17.73 -7.22 2.36
CA GLN A 15 18.34 -8.26 3.20
C GLN A 15 17.30 -8.92 4.13
N GLN A 16 16.33 -8.16 4.60
CA GLN A 16 15.12 -8.65 5.23
C GLN A 16 13.94 -8.29 4.31
N PRO A 17 13.45 -9.25 3.49
CA PRO A 17 12.45 -8.93 2.46
C PRO A 17 11.15 -8.37 3.02
N VAL A 18 10.60 -7.39 2.28
CA VAL A 18 9.35 -6.69 2.62
C VAL A 18 8.31 -6.95 1.55
N LEU A 19 7.14 -7.44 1.94
CA LEU A 19 5.94 -7.42 1.11
C LEU A 19 5.16 -6.14 1.43
N VAL A 20 4.81 -5.35 0.43
CA VAL A 20 3.99 -4.15 0.55
C VAL A 20 2.59 -4.47 0.05
N ASP A 21 1.62 -4.45 0.94
CA ASP A 21 0.23 -4.86 0.78
C ASP A 21 0.07 -6.32 0.32
N THR A 22 -1.16 -6.82 0.34
CA THR A 22 -1.44 -8.23 0.03
C THR A 22 -2.58 -8.42 -0.97
N GLY A 23 -3.00 -7.35 -1.64
CA GLY A 23 -4.01 -7.42 -2.68
C GLY A 23 -5.40 -7.82 -2.19
N MET A 24 -6.29 -8.10 -3.12
CA MET A 24 -7.69 -8.46 -2.87
C MET A 24 -7.84 -9.97 -2.65
N GLY A 25 -8.57 -10.38 -1.62
CA GLY A 25 -8.73 -11.80 -1.26
C GLY A 25 -9.55 -12.64 -2.24
N ILE A 26 -10.27 -12.02 -3.18
CA ILE A 26 -11.05 -12.73 -4.20
C ILE A 26 -10.17 -13.48 -5.22
N GLU A 27 -8.91 -13.08 -5.36
CA GLU A 27 -7.90 -13.67 -6.28
C GLU A 27 -6.74 -14.30 -5.50
N ALA A 28 -7.05 -14.94 -4.36
CA ALA A 28 -6.03 -15.43 -3.42
C ALA A 28 -5.07 -16.45 -4.06
N ASP A 29 -5.56 -17.37 -4.87
CA ASP A 29 -4.72 -18.40 -5.51
C ASP A 29 -3.75 -17.77 -6.54
N GLU A 30 -4.24 -16.82 -7.34
CA GLU A 30 -3.43 -16.07 -8.31
C GLU A 30 -2.39 -15.21 -7.59
N PHE A 31 -2.81 -14.53 -6.51
CA PHE A 31 -1.90 -13.73 -5.70
C PHE A 31 -0.77 -14.57 -5.11
N MET A 32 -1.10 -15.68 -4.45
CA MET A 32 -0.10 -16.58 -3.84
C MET A 32 0.83 -17.18 -4.90
N SER A 33 0.29 -17.62 -6.05
CA SER A 33 1.10 -18.13 -7.16
C SER A 33 2.06 -17.07 -7.72
N ALA A 34 1.60 -15.83 -7.86
CA ALA A 34 2.44 -14.71 -8.29
C ALA A 34 3.55 -14.42 -7.26
N LEU A 35 3.22 -14.37 -5.96
CA LEU A 35 4.18 -14.15 -4.88
C LEU A 35 5.25 -15.24 -4.86
N GLU A 36 4.87 -16.51 -4.93
CA GLU A 36 5.79 -17.66 -4.96
C GLU A 36 6.71 -17.66 -6.20
N SER A 37 6.27 -17.08 -7.31
CA SER A 37 7.11 -16.90 -8.50
C SER A 37 8.21 -15.85 -8.31
N ILE A 38 8.07 -14.95 -7.34
CA ILE A 38 8.97 -13.82 -7.08
C ILE A 38 9.94 -14.15 -5.93
N ILE A 39 9.43 -14.76 -4.86
CA ILE A 39 10.15 -15.07 -3.63
C ILE A 39 9.50 -16.27 -2.93
N ASP A 40 10.28 -17.06 -2.18
CA ASP A 40 9.70 -17.99 -1.21
C ASP A 40 9.02 -17.17 -0.10
N PRO A 41 7.70 -17.32 0.12
CA PRO A 41 7.00 -16.56 1.16
C PRO A 41 7.63 -16.71 2.55
N GLY A 42 8.24 -17.84 2.87
CA GLY A 42 8.96 -18.08 4.13
C GLY A 42 10.19 -17.17 4.35
N GLU A 43 10.70 -16.54 3.31
CA GLU A 43 11.80 -15.56 3.40
C GLU A 43 11.32 -14.15 3.78
N ILE A 44 10.01 -13.85 3.65
CA ILE A 44 9.45 -12.54 3.99
C ILE A 44 9.61 -12.31 5.49
N ARG A 45 10.15 -11.16 5.85
CA ARG A 45 10.36 -10.74 7.25
C ARG A 45 9.39 -9.65 7.68
N TRP A 46 8.93 -8.84 6.73
CA TRP A 46 8.08 -7.70 6.98
C TRP A 46 6.93 -7.65 5.98
N ILE A 47 5.72 -7.37 6.46
CA ILE A 47 4.54 -7.13 5.63
C ILE A 47 4.09 -5.71 5.94
N TRP A 48 4.39 -4.77 5.05
CA TRP A 48 4.01 -3.37 5.19
C TRP A 48 2.59 -3.18 4.69
N ILE A 49 1.68 -2.84 5.59
CA ILE A 49 0.28 -2.55 5.26
C ILE A 49 0.14 -1.04 5.14
N THR A 50 -0.14 -0.57 3.92
CA THR A 50 -0.32 0.86 3.65
C THR A 50 -1.60 1.38 4.29
N HIS A 51 -2.67 0.61 4.29
CA HIS A 51 -3.89 0.77 5.09
C HIS A 51 -4.70 -0.53 5.11
N ASP A 52 -5.77 -0.57 5.88
CA ASP A 52 -6.48 -1.81 6.24
C ASP A 52 -7.73 -2.10 5.38
N ASP A 53 -7.84 -1.52 4.19
CA ASP A 53 -8.93 -1.82 3.28
C ASP A 53 -8.76 -3.20 2.62
N ALA A 54 -9.87 -3.82 2.23
CA ALA A 54 -9.93 -5.21 1.80
C ALA A 54 -9.04 -5.56 0.59
N ASP A 55 -8.76 -4.58 -0.24
CA ASP A 55 -7.88 -4.71 -1.41
C ASP A 55 -6.38 -4.54 -1.09
N HIS A 56 -6.05 -4.20 0.16
CA HIS A 56 -4.68 -4.12 0.67
C HIS A 56 -4.33 -5.23 1.66
N ILE A 57 -5.32 -5.76 2.39
CA ILE A 57 -5.10 -6.82 3.38
C ILE A 57 -5.76 -8.16 3.02
N GLY A 58 -6.35 -8.29 1.83
CA GLY A 58 -7.20 -9.43 1.47
C GLY A 58 -6.55 -10.80 1.54
N ASN A 59 -5.23 -10.89 1.35
CA ASN A 59 -4.47 -12.15 1.46
C ASN A 59 -3.51 -12.18 2.65
N LEU A 60 -3.64 -11.25 3.62
CA LEU A 60 -2.71 -11.12 4.73
C LEU A 60 -2.61 -12.41 5.57
N GLU A 61 -3.74 -13.04 5.89
CA GLU A 61 -3.76 -14.29 6.66
C GLU A 61 -3.05 -15.41 5.89
N ALA A 62 -3.35 -15.59 4.60
CA ALA A 62 -2.73 -16.62 3.77
C ALA A 62 -1.20 -16.41 3.63
N VAL A 63 -0.75 -15.16 3.56
CA VAL A 63 0.69 -14.85 3.58
C VAL A 63 1.31 -15.20 4.92
N LEU A 64 0.68 -14.84 6.04
CA LEU A 64 1.19 -15.14 7.38
C LEU A 64 1.27 -16.65 7.66
N GLU A 65 0.34 -17.45 7.12
CA GLU A 65 0.41 -18.91 7.21
C GLU A 65 1.68 -19.49 6.55
N ARG A 66 2.16 -18.84 5.47
CA ARG A 66 3.37 -19.23 4.72
C ARG A 66 4.63 -18.53 5.22
N ALA A 67 4.49 -17.42 5.91
CA ALA A 67 5.56 -16.58 6.47
C ALA A 67 5.34 -16.36 7.98
N PRO A 68 5.36 -17.41 8.83
CA PRO A 68 5.00 -17.30 10.25
C PRO A 68 5.95 -16.41 11.06
N GLU A 69 7.16 -16.17 10.58
CA GLU A 69 8.15 -15.28 11.21
C GLU A 69 8.01 -13.81 10.78
N ALA A 70 7.16 -13.53 9.78
CA ALA A 70 6.95 -12.17 9.31
C ALA A 70 6.21 -11.32 10.35
N LYS A 71 6.56 -10.02 10.41
CA LYS A 71 5.85 -9.04 11.22
C LYS A 71 5.07 -8.07 10.35
N ILE A 72 3.86 -7.75 10.78
CA ILE A 72 3.02 -6.73 10.14
C ILE A 72 3.54 -5.34 10.54
N ILE A 73 3.82 -4.50 9.57
CA ILE A 73 4.16 -3.09 9.78
C ILE A 73 2.90 -2.26 9.53
N THR A 74 2.44 -1.60 10.58
CA THR A 74 1.31 -0.67 10.52
C THR A 74 1.33 0.25 11.74
N ASN A 75 0.40 1.19 11.84
CA ASN A 75 0.22 2.02 13.03
C ASN A 75 -0.90 1.48 13.95
N ILE A 76 -1.03 2.05 15.15
CA ILE A 76 -2.00 1.57 16.14
C ILE A 76 -3.46 1.62 15.66
N ILE A 77 -3.78 2.56 14.76
CA ILE A 77 -5.14 2.67 14.21
C ILE A 77 -5.38 1.53 13.23
N GLY A 78 -4.40 1.19 12.38
CA GLY A 78 -4.46 0.02 11.50
C GLY A 78 -4.67 -1.27 12.28
N VAL A 79 -3.94 -1.46 13.39
CA VAL A 79 -4.16 -2.61 14.30
C VAL A 79 -5.59 -2.64 14.82
N ALA A 80 -6.08 -1.51 15.35
CA ALA A 80 -7.42 -1.43 15.93
C ALA A 80 -8.52 -1.72 14.89
N ARG A 81 -8.33 -1.30 13.64
CA ARG A 81 -9.28 -1.55 12.55
C ARG A 81 -9.22 -2.99 12.07
N MET A 82 -8.03 -3.54 11.79
CA MET A 82 -7.87 -4.95 11.42
C MET A 82 -8.42 -5.89 12.50
N ALA A 83 -8.23 -5.57 13.77
CA ALA A 83 -8.75 -6.36 14.90
C ALA A 83 -10.29 -6.45 14.96
N THR A 84 -11.02 -5.68 14.16
CA THR A 84 -12.48 -5.85 14.00
C THR A 84 -12.86 -7.02 13.10
N ALA A 85 -11.97 -7.45 12.23
CA ALA A 85 -12.19 -8.50 11.25
C ALA A 85 -11.58 -9.84 11.67
N TRP A 86 -10.40 -9.83 12.29
CA TRP A 86 -9.69 -11.02 12.74
C TRP A 86 -8.78 -10.74 13.96
N PRO A 87 -8.40 -11.75 14.75
CA PRO A 87 -7.60 -11.53 15.95
C PRO A 87 -6.15 -11.17 15.59
N VAL A 88 -5.82 -9.88 15.65
CA VAL A 88 -4.46 -9.37 15.50
C VAL A 88 -3.74 -9.44 16.85
N HIS A 89 -2.73 -10.30 16.96
CA HIS A 89 -1.88 -10.35 18.15
C HIS A 89 -0.75 -9.32 18.04
N LEU A 90 -0.52 -8.54 19.09
CA LEU A 90 0.47 -7.46 19.07
C LEU A 90 1.92 -7.94 18.90
N ASP A 91 2.21 -9.18 19.25
CA ASP A 91 3.51 -9.81 19.00
C ASP A 91 3.79 -10.07 17.52
N MET A 92 2.73 -10.10 16.68
CA MET A 92 2.86 -10.16 15.21
C MET A 92 3.08 -8.79 14.57
N VAL A 93 3.01 -7.70 15.34
CA VAL A 93 3.01 -6.34 14.79
C VAL A 93 4.26 -5.58 15.24
N HIS A 94 4.85 -4.86 14.30
CA HIS A 94 5.84 -3.83 14.56
C HIS A 94 5.21 -2.46 14.23
N LEU A 95 4.96 -1.68 15.28
CA LEU A 95 4.27 -0.39 15.14
C LEU A 95 5.23 0.68 14.61
N VAL A 96 4.81 1.30 13.50
CA VAL A 96 5.48 2.47 12.93
C VAL A 96 4.42 3.56 12.69
N ASN A 97 4.77 4.82 12.88
CA ASN A 97 3.94 5.96 12.54
C ASN A 97 4.58 6.76 11.39
N PRO A 98 3.83 7.56 10.64
CA PRO A 98 4.41 8.50 9.68
C PRO A 98 5.52 9.35 10.33
N GLY A 99 6.67 9.44 9.64
CA GLY A 99 7.92 10.01 10.17
C GLY A 99 8.85 9.00 10.85
N GLY A 100 8.38 7.78 11.13
CA GLY A 100 9.20 6.67 11.61
C GLY A 100 9.96 5.95 10.50
N THR A 101 10.83 5.04 10.90
CA THR A 101 11.67 4.27 9.96
C THR A 101 11.71 2.79 10.33
N LEU A 102 12.04 1.95 9.35
CA LEU A 102 12.31 0.52 9.50
C LEU A 102 13.65 0.18 8.84
N ASP A 103 14.57 -0.37 9.61
CA ASP A 103 15.82 -0.93 9.08
C ASP A 103 15.55 -2.37 8.58
N VAL A 104 15.84 -2.63 7.31
CA VAL A 104 15.69 -3.95 6.67
C VAL A 104 17.04 -4.57 6.29
N GLY A 105 18.10 -4.11 6.95
CA GLY A 105 19.47 -4.65 6.92
C GLY A 105 20.36 -3.96 5.89
N ASP A 106 19.94 -3.84 4.63
CA ASP A 106 20.71 -3.20 3.57
C ASP A 106 20.21 -1.78 3.21
N ARG A 107 19.13 -1.35 3.84
CA ARG A 107 18.51 -0.02 3.69
C ARG A 107 17.56 0.31 4.83
N THR A 108 17.29 1.59 5.00
CA THR A 108 16.28 2.11 5.91
C THR A 108 15.07 2.60 5.11
N LEU A 109 13.91 2.08 5.42
CA LEU A 109 12.63 2.47 4.84
C LEU A 109 11.98 3.56 5.69
N HIS A 110 11.25 4.48 5.07
CA HIS A 110 10.63 5.61 5.74
C HIS A 110 9.10 5.54 5.65
N ALA A 111 8.44 5.65 6.79
CA ALA A 111 6.98 5.78 6.86
C ALA A 111 6.57 7.21 6.54
N VAL A 112 5.78 7.39 5.49
CA VAL A 112 5.36 8.70 4.98
C VAL A 112 3.83 8.78 4.96
N ARG A 113 3.25 9.88 5.45
CA ARG A 113 1.83 10.16 5.21
C ARG A 113 1.67 10.68 3.79
N PRO A 114 0.93 9.98 2.90
CA PRO A 114 0.63 10.52 1.58
C PRO A 114 -0.16 11.83 1.68
N PRO A 115 -0.04 12.74 0.71
CA PRO A 115 -0.77 14.01 0.74
C PRO A 115 -2.30 13.86 0.65
N LEU A 116 -2.77 12.80 0.01
CA LEU A 116 -4.18 12.37 0.04
C LEU A 116 -4.26 11.00 0.69
N PHE A 117 -5.20 10.80 1.57
CA PHE A 117 -5.42 9.53 2.28
C PHE A 117 -6.88 9.43 2.76
N ASP A 118 -7.46 8.28 2.64
CA ASP A 118 -8.85 7.96 2.98
C ASP A 118 -9.02 7.52 4.44
N SER A 119 -7.96 6.99 5.04
CA SER A 119 -7.97 6.43 6.38
C SER A 119 -6.89 7.06 7.26
N PRO A 120 -7.14 7.31 8.55
CA PRO A 120 -6.10 7.69 9.50
C PRO A 120 -5.03 6.59 9.70
N ALA A 121 -5.33 5.34 9.28
CA ALA A 121 -4.37 4.24 9.26
C ALA A 121 -3.38 4.33 8.08
N THR A 122 -3.69 5.09 7.02
CA THR A 122 -2.88 5.16 5.80
C THR A 122 -1.44 5.58 6.11
N MET A 123 -0.49 4.80 5.61
CA MET A 123 0.94 4.99 5.81
C MET A 123 1.72 4.48 4.61
N GLY A 124 2.09 5.39 3.71
CA GLY A 124 2.95 5.07 2.58
C GLY A 124 4.36 4.71 3.02
N LEU A 125 5.10 4.09 2.12
CA LEU A 125 6.47 3.64 2.31
C LEU A 125 7.39 4.29 1.28
N TYR A 126 8.44 4.97 1.72
CA TYR A 126 9.51 5.46 0.85
C TYR A 126 10.80 4.67 1.04
N ASP A 127 11.32 4.12 -0.05
CA ASP A 127 12.63 3.48 -0.13
C ASP A 127 13.64 4.44 -0.81
N PRO A 128 14.51 5.11 -0.06
CA PRO A 128 15.48 6.05 -0.63
C PRO A 128 16.57 5.37 -1.45
N LYS A 129 16.78 4.05 -1.28
CA LYS A 129 17.80 3.31 -2.04
C LYS A 129 17.37 3.07 -3.49
N SER A 130 16.09 2.81 -3.71
CA SER A 130 15.51 2.64 -5.05
C SER A 130 14.82 3.89 -5.58
N ASP A 131 14.67 4.92 -4.74
CA ASP A 131 13.91 6.14 -5.01
C ASP A 131 12.46 5.84 -5.40
N VAL A 132 11.81 4.95 -4.64
CA VAL A 132 10.42 4.51 -4.87
C VAL A 132 9.55 4.88 -3.70
N PHE A 133 8.41 5.49 -3.99
CA PHE A 133 7.36 5.79 -3.02
C PHE A 133 6.11 4.92 -3.29
N PHE A 134 5.78 4.06 -2.33
CA PHE A 134 4.53 3.29 -2.30
C PHE A 134 3.48 4.15 -1.60
N SER A 135 2.62 4.77 -2.39
CA SER A 135 1.78 5.89 -1.95
C SER A 135 0.41 5.49 -1.42
N SER A 136 0.15 4.18 -1.20
CA SER A 136 -1.21 3.72 -0.95
C SER A 136 -2.13 4.20 -2.08
N ASP A 137 -3.35 4.58 -1.78
CA ASP A 137 -4.36 5.01 -2.76
C ASP A 137 -4.16 6.46 -3.27
N CYS A 138 -3.15 7.19 -2.78
CA CYS A 138 -2.99 8.62 -3.04
C CYS A 138 -3.06 9.00 -4.52
N PHE A 139 -2.52 8.16 -5.40
CA PHE A 139 -2.45 8.39 -6.85
C PHE A 139 -3.30 7.41 -7.65
N GLY A 140 -4.29 6.79 -7.03
CA GLY A 140 -5.24 5.91 -7.71
C GLY A 140 -5.99 6.63 -8.83
N ALA A 141 -6.19 5.95 -9.95
CA ALA A 141 -6.92 6.49 -11.10
C ALA A 141 -7.68 5.36 -11.83
N PHE A 142 -8.89 5.65 -12.29
CA PHE A 142 -9.58 4.77 -13.22
C PHE A 142 -8.98 4.94 -14.62
N ILE A 143 -8.64 3.83 -15.27
CA ILE A 143 -8.08 3.80 -16.63
C ILE A 143 -8.94 2.92 -17.53
N PRO A 144 -9.00 3.20 -18.88
CA PRO A 144 -9.86 2.45 -19.80
C PRO A 144 -9.48 0.98 -19.94
N GLU A 145 -8.19 0.67 -19.85
CA GLU A 145 -7.63 -0.67 -19.99
C GLU A 145 -6.36 -0.82 -19.13
N PRO A 146 -6.04 -2.04 -18.66
CA PRO A 146 -4.81 -2.29 -17.93
C PRO A 146 -3.56 -2.03 -18.80
N VAL A 147 -2.63 -1.22 -18.31
CA VAL A 147 -1.35 -0.89 -18.97
C VAL A 147 -0.18 -1.13 -18.02
N PRO A 148 1.04 -1.39 -18.50
CA PRO A 148 2.21 -1.61 -17.64
C PRO A 148 2.60 -0.37 -16.84
N SER A 149 2.43 0.82 -17.40
CA SER A 149 2.86 2.10 -16.81
C SER A 149 1.80 3.19 -17.00
N ALA A 150 1.69 4.10 -16.04
CA ALA A 150 0.88 5.31 -16.18
C ALA A 150 1.36 6.21 -17.35
N GLN A 151 2.62 6.08 -17.78
CA GLN A 151 3.15 6.77 -18.96
C GLN A 151 2.53 6.30 -20.29
N ASP A 152 1.92 5.11 -20.28
CA ASP A 152 1.23 4.53 -21.45
C ASP A 152 -0.22 5.04 -21.57
N VAL A 153 -0.71 5.81 -20.58
CA VAL A 153 -2.04 6.42 -20.57
C VAL A 153 -1.92 7.87 -21.06
N ALA A 154 -2.83 8.31 -21.94
CA ALA A 154 -2.89 9.72 -22.33
C ALA A 154 -3.17 10.60 -21.10
N SER A 155 -2.46 11.75 -21.01
CA SER A 155 -2.46 12.57 -19.79
C SER A 155 -3.85 13.10 -19.42
N ASP A 156 -4.69 13.42 -20.39
CA ASP A 156 -6.06 13.88 -20.18
C ASP A 156 -6.94 12.75 -19.59
N VAL A 157 -6.79 11.53 -20.10
CA VAL A 157 -7.47 10.33 -19.59
C VAL A 157 -7.03 10.03 -18.16
N LEU A 158 -5.72 10.10 -17.88
CA LEU A 158 -5.18 9.87 -16.54
C LEU A 158 -5.68 10.93 -15.53
N ILE A 159 -5.70 12.22 -15.91
CA ILE A 159 -6.21 13.30 -15.07
C ILE A 159 -7.72 13.12 -14.78
N GLU A 160 -8.51 12.76 -15.80
CA GLU A 160 -9.94 12.49 -15.62
C GLU A 160 -10.15 11.29 -14.66
N GLY A 161 -9.44 10.18 -14.89
CA GLY A 161 -9.53 8.98 -14.07
C GLY A 161 -9.09 9.22 -12.62
N PHE A 162 -8.01 9.99 -12.40
CA PHE A 162 -7.57 10.44 -11.09
C PHE A 162 -8.64 11.30 -10.40
N GLY A 163 -9.21 12.27 -11.12
CA GLY A 163 -10.28 13.12 -10.59
C GLY A 163 -11.54 12.32 -10.22
N MET A 164 -11.90 11.30 -11.02
CA MET A 164 -13.03 10.42 -10.75
C MET A 164 -12.78 9.56 -9.51
N PHE A 165 -11.60 8.94 -9.40
CA PHE A 165 -11.21 8.14 -8.25
C PHE A 165 -11.24 8.97 -6.96
N ASN A 166 -10.63 10.15 -6.97
CA ASN A 166 -10.55 10.99 -5.78
C ASN A 166 -11.90 11.56 -5.32
N LYS A 167 -12.87 11.75 -6.20
CA LYS A 167 -14.24 12.13 -5.80
C LYS A 167 -14.92 11.05 -4.96
N GLY A 168 -14.60 9.78 -5.21
CA GLY A 168 -15.12 8.64 -4.43
C GLY A 168 -14.30 8.39 -3.18
N ASN A 169 -12.98 8.26 -3.33
CA ASN A 169 -12.07 7.82 -2.27
C ASN A 169 -11.72 8.94 -1.27
N HIS A 170 -11.65 10.18 -1.75
CA HIS A 170 -11.34 11.37 -0.93
C HIS A 170 -12.44 12.44 -1.08
N PRO A 171 -13.71 12.16 -0.67
CA PRO A 171 -14.83 13.08 -0.93
C PRO A 171 -14.67 14.45 -0.25
N TRP A 172 -13.78 14.57 0.71
CA TRP A 172 -13.43 15.81 1.42
C TRP A 172 -12.38 16.67 0.70
N VAL A 173 -11.77 16.18 -0.41
CA VAL A 173 -10.64 16.89 -1.09
C VAL A 173 -11.02 18.31 -1.56
N HIS A 174 -12.29 18.55 -1.85
CA HIS A 174 -12.78 19.86 -2.23
C HIS A 174 -12.80 20.89 -1.08
N LEU A 175 -12.63 20.44 0.17
CA LEU A 175 -12.62 21.28 1.37
C LEU A 175 -11.21 21.66 1.82
N VAL A 176 -10.16 21.07 1.21
CA VAL A 176 -8.78 21.36 1.60
C VAL A 176 -8.27 22.66 0.96
N ASP A 177 -7.29 23.28 1.62
CA ASP A 177 -6.53 24.39 1.06
C ASP A 177 -5.69 23.90 -0.13
N GLN A 178 -6.07 24.33 -1.35
CA GLN A 178 -5.45 23.88 -2.58
C GLN A 178 -3.95 24.26 -2.68
N ASN A 179 -3.53 25.37 -2.03
CA ASN A 179 -2.13 25.77 -2.01
C ASN A 179 -1.30 24.84 -1.13
N LYS A 180 -1.86 24.44 0.02
CA LYS A 180 -1.21 23.48 0.92
C LYS A 180 -1.12 22.10 0.28
N LEU A 181 -2.20 21.65 -0.36
CA LEU A 181 -2.21 20.38 -1.09
C LEU A 181 -1.18 20.39 -2.22
N GLY A 182 -1.17 21.45 -3.06
CA GLY A 182 -0.19 21.60 -4.12
C GLY A 182 1.25 21.64 -3.61
N GLY A 183 1.50 22.30 -2.47
CA GLY A 183 2.80 22.27 -1.79
C GLY A 183 3.22 20.87 -1.34
N ALA A 184 2.28 20.08 -0.83
CA ALA A 184 2.55 18.71 -0.39
C ALA A 184 2.79 17.72 -1.56
N LEU A 185 2.29 18.02 -2.75
CA LEU A 185 2.50 17.21 -3.97
C LEU A 185 3.83 17.55 -4.70
N ASN A 186 4.50 18.65 -4.33
CA ASN A 186 5.73 19.13 -4.96
C ASN A 186 6.99 18.93 -4.11
N VAL A 187 6.95 18.04 -3.16
CA VAL A 187 8.07 17.72 -2.25
C VAL A 187 8.93 16.60 -2.81
#